data_94b6fa381eac3a63db64113a41ee7798
#
_entry.id   94b6fa381eac3a63db64113a41ee7798
#
_cell.length_a   1.000
_cell.length_b   1.000
_cell.length_c   1.000
_cell.angle_alpha   90.00
_cell.angle_beta   90.00
_cell.angle_gamma   90.00
#
_symmetry.space_group_name_H-M   'P 1'
#
loop_
_entity.id
_entity.type
_entity.pdbx_description
1 polymer ?
#
loop_
_entity_poly.entity_id
_entity_poly.type
_entity_poly.pdbx_seq_one_letter_code
_entity_poly.pdbx_strand_id
1 'polypeptide(L)' 'GPSRLVKYSHPRQEAMLIMHEAGYSMPRIGRFFRRDHTTVLHGIRAAKARGEA' A
#
# COMPACT_ATOMS: atom_id res chain seq x y z
N GLY A 1 8.18 12.77 16.22
CA GLY A 1 9.40 12.54 15.51
C GLY A 1 9.19 12.16 14.06
N PRO A 2 10.24 11.83 13.34
CA PRO A 2 10.14 11.48 11.92
C PRO A 2 9.18 10.32 11.68
N SER A 3 9.05 9.41 12.63
CA SER A 3 8.17 8.26 12.51
C SER A 3 6.71 8.67 12.41
N ARG A 4 6.36 9.83 12.93
CA ARG A 4 4.98 10.29 12.89
C ARG A 4 4.55 10.66 11.46
N LEU A 5 5.44 11.30 10.71
CA LEU A 5 5.15 11.62 9.30
C LEU A 5 5.06 10.36 8.46
N VAL A 6 5.92 9.40 8.76
CA VAL A 6 5.91 8.12 8.08
C VAL A 6 4.56 7.41 8.27
N LYS A 7 3.97 7.52 9.45
CA LYS A 7 2.70 6.87 9.74
C LYS A 7 1.53 7.39 8.88
N TYR A 8 1.60 8.60 8.38
CA TYR A 8 0.49 9.14 7.59
C TYR A 8 0.43 8.58 6.17
N SER A 9 1.56 8.15 5.62
CA SER A 9 1.55 7.54 4.28
C SER A 9 1.62 6.02 4.34
N HIS A 10 2.30 5.47 5.34
CA HIS A 10 2.48 4.02 5.42
C HIS A 10 1.21 3.23 5.70
N PRO A 11 0.25 3.70 6.50
CA PRO A 11 -0.99 2.94 6.69
C PRO A 11 -1.73 2.63 5.39
N ARG A 12 -1.72 3.57 4.43
CA ARG A 12 -2.34 3.33 3.13
C ARG A 12 -1.62 2.21 2.37
N GLN A 13 -0.30 2.26 2.37
CA GLN A 13 0.49 1.25 1.66
C GLN A 13 0.35 -0.11 2.32
N GLU A 14 0.32 -0.17 3.64
CA GLU A 14 0.09 -1.41 4.36
C GLU A 14 -1.29 -1.99 4.05
N ALA A 15 -2.30 -1.14 3.98
CA ALA A 15 -3.64 -1.58 3.64
C ALA A 15 -3.69 -2.14 2.22
N MET A 16 -2.99 -1.51 1.28
CA MET A 16 -2.91 -2.02 -0.09
C MET A 16 -2.29 -3.41 -0.12
N LEU A 17 -1.23 -3.61 0.64
CA LEU A 17 -0.57 -4.91 0.72
C LEU A 17 -1.50 -5.96 1.32
N ILE A 18 -2.19 -5.62 2.39
CA ILE A 18 -3.13 -6.54 3.03
C ILE A 18 -4.23 -6.96 2.05
N MET A 19 -4.79 -6.01 1.32
CA MET A 19 -5.82 -6.31 0.33
C MET A 19 -5.27 -7.19 -0.79
N HIS A 20 -4.06 -6.89 -1.24
CA HIS A 20 -3.41 -7.68 -2.27
C HIS A 20 -3.22 -9.13 -1.82
N GLU A 21 -2.75 -9.32 -0.61
CA GLU A 21 -2.52 -10.67 -0.07
C GLU A 21 -3.83 -11.40 0.21
N ALA A 22 -4.91 -10.65 0.41
CA ALA A 22 -6.23 -11.25 0.56
C ALA A 22 -6.86 -11.66 -0.77
N GLY A 23 -6.20 -11.36 -1.89
CA GLY A 23 -6.66 -11.79 -3.21
C GLY A 23 -7.37 -10.74 -4.03
N TYR A 24 -7.43 -9.50 -3.57
CA TYR A 24 -8.05 -8.44 -4.37
C TYR A 24 -7.15 -8.08 -5.56
N SER A 25 -7.78 -7.80 -6.69
CA SER A 25 -7.04 -7.41 -7.90
C SER A 25 -6.50 -6.00 -7.77
N MET A 26 -5.43 -5.70 -8.52
CA MET A 26 -4.85 -4.37 -8.52
C MET A 26 -5.86 -3.29 -8.92
N PRO A 27 -6.67 -3.47 -9.99
CA PRO A 27 -7.68 -2.48 -10.33
C PRO A 27 -8.71 -2.27 -9.21
N ARG A 28 -9.07 -3.33 -8.51
CA ARG A 28 -10.04 -3.23 -7.43
C ARG A 28 -9.47 -2.45 -6.26
N ILE A 29 -8.22 -2.71 -5.90
CA ILE A 29 -7.54 -1.96 -4.85
C ILE A 29 -7.42 -0.49 -5.24
N GLY A 30 -7.08 -0.23 -6.52
CA GLY A 30 -6.98 1.13 -7.02
C GLY A 30 -8.30 1.89 -6.89
N ARG A 31 -9.42 1.24 -7.21
CA ARG A 31 -10.73 1.88 -7.08
C ARG A 31 -11.05 2.19 -5.62
N PHE A 32 -10.70 1.29 -4.73
CA PHE A 32 -10.95 1.48 -3.30
C PHE A 32 -10.23 2.72 -2.78
N PHE A 33 -8.97 2.91 -3.18
CA PHE A 33 -8.16 4.03 -2.72
C PHE A 33 -8.22 5.25 -3.65
N ARG A 34 -8.92 5.14 -4.78
CA ARG A 34 -8.98 6.17 -5.81
C ARG A 34 -7.60 6.53 -6.31
N ARG A 35 -6.81 5.51 -6.62
CA ARG A 35 -5.47 5.62 -7.18
C ARG A 35 -5.37 4.68 -8.38
N ASP A 36 -4.49 5.01 -9.33
CA ASP A 36 -4.28 4.11 -10.44
C ASP A 36 -3.49 2.88 -9.96
N HIS A 37 -3.46 1.84 -10.82
CA HIS A 37 -2.83 0.58 -10.43
C HIS A 37 -1.32 0.73 -10.27
N THR A 38 -0.69 1.69 -10.94
CA THR A 38 0.74 1.94 -10.79
C THR A 38 1.06 2.42 -9.38
N THR A 39 0.25 3.35 -8.86
CA THR A 39 0.39 3.84 -7.50
C THR A 39 0.18 2.71 -6.50
N VAL A 40 -0.82 1.85 -6.74
CA VAL A 40 -1.08 0.69 -5.90
C VAL A 40 0.12 -0.24 -5.88
N LEU A 41 0.68 -0.54 -7.06
CA LEU A 41 1.84 -1.41 -7.18
C LEU A 41 3.03 -0.88 -6.40
N HIS A 42 3.31 0.42 -6.54
CA HIS A 42 4.40 1.05 -5.80
C HIS A 42 4.16 0.99 -4.30
N GLY A 43 2.92 1.21 -3.86
CA GLY A 43 2.57 1.13 -2.45
C GLY A 43 2.77 -0.27 -1.87
N ILE A 44 2.35 -1.28 -2.61
CA ILE A 44 2.51 -2.67 -2.19
C ILE A 44 4.00 -3.03 -2.08
N ARG A 45 4.79 -2.65 -3.09
CA ARG A 45 6.23 -2.92 -3.08
C ARG A 45 6.93 -2.23 -1.93
N ALA A 46 6.56 -0.98 -1.65
CA ALA A 46 7.15 -0.24 -0.53
C ALA A 46 6.81 -0.91 0.80
N ALA A 47 5.56 -1.35 0.97
CA ALA A 47 5.15 -2.02 2.19
C ALA A 47 5.91 -3.34 2.38
N LYS A 48 6.06 -4.11 1.30
CA LYS A 48 6.81 -5.37 1.37
C LYS A 48 8.27 -5.13 1.74
N ALA A 49 8.88 -4.12 1.14
CA ALA A 49 10.28 -3.81 1.41
C ALA A 49 10.50 -3.46 2.88
N ARG A 50 9.56 -2.69 3.46
CA ARG A 50 9.65 -2.35 4.89
C ARG A 50 9.49 -3.58 5.77
N GLY A 51 8.57 -4.47 5.39
CA GLY A 51 8.35 -5.70 6.15
C GLY A 51 9.51 -6.66 6.09
N GLU A 52 10.26 -6.65 4.99
CA GLU A 52 11.41 -7.52 4.82
C GLU A 52 12.68 -6.94 5.42
N ALA A 53 12.69 -5.64 5.62
CA ALA A 53 13.85 -4.99 6.21
C ALA A 53 13.88 -5.19 7.72
#